data_7f8e2951caf75854354dd12062ffebda
#
_entry.id   7f8e2951caf75854354dd12062ffebda
#
_cell.length_a   1.000
_cell.length_b   1.000
_cell.length_c   1.000
_cell.angle_alpha   90.00
_cell.angle_beta   90.00
_cell.angle_gamma   90.00
#
_symmetry.space_group_name_H-M   'P 1'
#
loop_
_entity.id
_entity.type
_entity.pdbx_description
1 polymer ?
#
loop_
_entity_poly.entity_id
_entity_poly.type
_entity_poly.pdbx_seq_one_letter_code
_entity_poly.pdbx_strand_id
1 'polypeptide(L)'
;WQLTWRNLVAHTDEHEGTRRDFLYYATAGAGAVAAGAAVWPLVNQMNPSADVLALAAIRVDVADVEPGTQITVLWQGKPVFIRRRTDSEIEAARAVDMGELIDGNGRNDNNPDLSATDENRALDAKGEWLVMLGVCTHLGCVPLGDGAGEFGGWFCPCHGSHYDTAGRIRKGPAPENLLVPVARFDGETELVIGKENA
;
A
#
# COMPACT_ATOMS: atom_id res chain seq x y z
N TRP A 1 -18.87 -42.06 -49.86
CA TRP A 1 -18.08 -42.27 -48.63
C TRP A 1 -18.86 -41.72 -47.43
N GLN A 2 -19.64 -42.60 -46.77
CA GLN A 2 -20.33 -42.31 -45.53
C GLN A 2 -19.46 -42.75 -44.39
N LEU A 3 -18.88 -41.81 -43.67
CA LEU A 3 -18.22 -42.03 -42.39
C LEU A 3 -19.32 -42.19 -41.34
N THR A 4 -19.56 -43.42 -40.93
CA THR A 4 -20.43 -43.78 -39.81
C THR A 4 -19.76 -43.41 -38.51
N TRP A 5 -20.28 -42.39 -37.84
CA TRP A 5 -19.96 -42.08 -36.43
C TRP A 5 -20.62 -43.16 -35.55
N ARG A 6 -19.92 -44.28 -35.37
CA ARG A 6 -20.34 -45.32 -34.42
C ARG A 6 -19.65 -45.06 -33.08
N ASN A 7 -20.47 -44.58 -32.17
CA ASN A 7 -20.48 -44.87 -30.73
C ASN A 7 -19.14 -44.76 -30.00
N LEU A 8 -18.77 -43.55 -29.62
CA LEU A 8 -18.02 -43.29 -28.40
C LEU A 8 -19.05 -43.13 -27.24
N VAL A 9 -19.83 -44.17 -26.95
CA VAL A 9 -20.48 -44.29 -25.67
C VAL A 9 -19.44 -44.85 -24.74
N ALA A 10 -18.89 -44.04 -23.85
CA ALA A 10 -18.13 -44.53 -22.69
C ALA A 10 -19.07 -45.49 -21.93
N HIS A 11 -18.82 -46.78 -22.00
CA HIS A 11 -19.41 -47.73 -21.07
C HIS A 11 -18.88 -47.33 -19.68
N THR A 12 -19.71 -46.61 -18.93
CA THR A 12 -19.58 -46.59 -17.47
C THR A 12 -19.97 -47.98 -17.04
N ASP A 13 -19.00 -48.90 -16.87
CA ASP A 13 -19.21 -50.11 -16.12
C ASP A 13 -19.77 -49.68 -14.77
N GLU A 14 -21.05 -49.93 -14.50
CA GLU A 14 -21.63 -49.79 -13.18
C GLU A 14 -20.93 -50.82 -12.29
N HIS A 15 -19.83 -50.45 -11.71
CA HIS A 15 -19.16 -51.22 -10.68
C HIS A 15 -20.09 -51.21 -9.47
N GLU A 16 -20.83 -52.35 -9.25
CA GLU A 16 -21.51 -52.55 -7.98
C GLU A 16 -20.46 -52.43 -6.87
N GLY A 17 -20.55 -51.33 -6.08
CA GLY A 17 -19.57 -51.02 -5.02
C GLY A 17 -19.49 -52.16 -4.01
N THR A 18 -18.30 -52.71 -3.83
CA THR A 18 -18.02 -53.76 -2.88
C THR A 18 -17.81 -53.20 -1.48
N ARG A 19 -17.91 -54.04 -0.42
CA ARG A 19 -17.52 -53.64 0.95
C ARG A 19 -16.10 -53.10 1.01
N ARG A 20 -15.24 -53.61 0.15
CA ARG A 20 -13.85 -53.18 0.06
C ARG A 20 -13.75 -51.73 -0.50
N ASP A 21 -14.53 -51.40 -1.52
CA ASP A 21 -14.58 -50.05 -2.10
C ASP A 21 -15.10 -49.05 -1.08
N PHE A 22 -16.13 -49.42 -0.33
CA PHE A 22 -16.61 -48.60 0.79
C PHE A 22 -15.49 -48.29 1.81
N LEU A 23 -14.72 -49.32 2.22
CA LEU A 23 -13.61 -49.12 3.15
C LEU A 23 -12.52 -48.21 2.57
N TYR A 24 -12.20 -48.34 1.28
CA TYR A 24 -11.22 -47.45 0.62
C TYR A 24 -11.73 -46.00 0.59
N TYR A 25 -12.98 -45.76 0.19
CA TYR A 25 -13.53 -44.42 0.17
C TYR A 25 -13.66 -43.80 1.57
N ALA A 26 -14.08 -44.61 2.54
CA ALA A 26 -14.18 -44.16 3.93
C ALA A 26 -12.81 -43.80 4.51
N THR A 27 -11.79 -44.64 4.24
CA THR A 27 -10.41 -44.35 4.70
C THR A 27 -9.81 -43.14 3.99
N ALA A 28 -10.01 -43.03 2.67
CA ALA A 28 -9.54 -41.88 1.89
C ALA A 28 -10.21 -40.59 2.36
N GLY A 29 -11.52 -40.61 2.63
CA GLY A 29 -12.27 -39.48 3.18
C GLY A 29 -11.77 -39.06 4.55
N ALA A 30 -11.61 -40.02 5.46
CA ALA A 30 -11.06 -39.78 6.80
C ALA A 30 -9.64 -39.25 6.75
N GLY A 31 -8.80 -39.79 5.86
CA GLY A 31 -7.44 -39.31 5.61
C GLY A 31 -7.40 -37.88 5.07
N ALA A 32 -8.28 -37.55 4.13
CA ALA A 32 -8.40 -36.19 3.60
C ALA A 32 -8.81 -35.16 4.67
N VAL A 33 -9.78 -35.51 5.52
CA VAL A 33 -10.21 -34.68 6.64
C VAL A 33 -9.07 -34.49 7.65
N ALA A 34 -8.36 -35.57 8.02
CA ALA A 34 -7.22 -35.49 8.93
C ALA A 34 -6.07 -34.62 8.36
N ALA A 35 -5.76 -34.81 7.07
CA ALA A 35 -4.76 -33.97 6.38
C ALA A 35 -5.19 -32.50 6.35
N GLY A 36 -6.45 -32.21 6.01
CA GLY A 36 -6.98 -30.84 6.02
C GLY A 36 -6.92 -30.20 7.41
N ALA A 37 -7.29 -30.95 8.44
CA ALA A 37 -7.22 -30.49 9.84
C ALA A 37 -5.77 -30.22 10.30
N ALA A 38 -4.79 -30.99 9.81
CA ALA A 38 -3.38 -30.77 10.11
C ALA A 38 -2.80 -29.57 9.36
N VAL A 39 -3.21 -29.37 8.11
CA VAL A 39 -2.69 -28.29 7.25
C VAL A 39 -3.31 -26.94 7.60
N TRP A 40 -4.60 -26.92 7.99
CA TRP A 40 -5.32 -25.69 8.27
C TRP A 40 -4.61 -24.75 9.26
N PRO A 41 -4.13 -25.22 10.44
CA PRO A 41 -3.41 -24.35 11.38
C PRO A 41 -2.14 -23.75 10.77
N LEU A 42 -1.43 -24.50 9.91
CA LEU A 42 -0.23 -24.01 9.25
C LEU A 42 -0.54 -22.87 8.26
N VAL A 43 -1.62 -23.01 7.50
CA VAL A 43 -2.09 -21.94 6.62
C VAL A 43 -2.60 -20.75 7.43
N ASN A 44 -3.33 -21.01 8.52
CA ASN A 44 -3.89 -19.95 9.35
C ASN A 44 -2.81 -19.12 10.08
N GLN A 45 -1.64 -19.72 10.36
CA GLN A 45 -0.48 -18.98 10.91
C GLN A 45 0.09 -17.93 9.98
N MET A 46 -0.22 -17.98 8.68
CA MET A 46 0.19 -16.96 7.70
C MET A 46 -0.66 -15.70 7.77
N ASN A 47 -1.80 -15.73 8.46
CA ASN A 47 -2.61 -14.55 8.69
C ASN A 47 -1.91 -13.58 9.66
N PRO A 48 -2.09 -12.25 9.49
CA PRO A 48 -1.57 -11.27 10.43
C PRO A 48 -2.06 -11.56 11.85
N SER A 49 -1.16 -11.41 12.83
CA SER A 49 -1.50 -11.55 14.25
C SER A 49 -2.38 -10.38 14.73
N ALA A 50 -3.12 -10.57 15.84
CA ALA A 50 -4.02 -9.55 16.37
C ALA A 50 -3.29 -8.24 16.76
N ASP A 51 -2.05 -8.33 17.22
CA ASP A 51 -1.19 -7.19 17.53
C ASP A 51 -0.77 -6.42 16.28
N VAL A 52 -0.47 -7.10 15.17
CA VAL A 52 -0.21 -6.44 13.87
C VAL A 52 -1.47 -5.74 13.35
N LEU A 53 -2.64 -6.36 13.51
CA LEU A 53 -3.92 -5.76 13.13
C LEU A 53 -4.28 -4.56 14.01
N ALA A 54 -3.96 -4.59 15.31
CA ALA A 54 -4.16 -3.47 16.22
C ALA A 54 -3.28 -2.26 15.88
N LEU A 55 -2.13 -2.48 15.23
CA LEU A 55 -1.24 -1.43 14.74
C LEU A 55 -1.51 -1.05 13.28
N ALA A 56 -2.60 -1.54 12.68
CA ALA A 56 -2.93 -1.26 11.28
C ALA A 56 -3.26 0.22 11.03
N ALA A 57 -3.75 0.92 12.05
CA ALA A 57 -3.96 2.37 12.00
C ALA A 57 -3.38 3.04 13.26
N ILE A 58 -2.95 4.28 13.09
CA ILE A 58 -2.55 5.17 14.20
C ILE A 58 -3.34 6.47 14.12
N ARG A 59 -3.59 7.08 15.28
CA ARG A 59 -4.23 8.38 15.43
C ARG A 59 -3.20 9.40 15.91
N VAL A 60 -3.13 10.54 15.25
CA VAL A 60 -2.16 11.59 15.52
C VAL A 60 -2.89 12.91 15.66
N ASP A 61 -2.74 13.58 16.80
CA ASP A 61 -3.23 14.95 16.96
C ASP A 61 -2.26 15.91 16.26
N VAL A 62 -2.80 16.73 15.36
CA VAL A 62 -2.03 17.69 14.57
C VAL A 62 -2.42 19.14 14.86
N ALA A 63 -3.16 19.38 15.95
CA ALA A 63 -3.63 20.72 16.34
C ALA A 63 -2.49 21.74 16.46
N ASP A 64 -1.36 21.32 17.05
CA ASP A 64 -0.20 22.17 17.33
C ASP A 64 0.82 22.24 16.18
N VAL A 65 0.53 21.63 15.03
CA VAL A 65 1.43 21.67 13.87
C VAL A 65 1.25 22.98 13.12
N GLU A 66 2.26 23.84 13.19
CA GLU A 66 2.23 25.15 12.52
C GLU A 66 2.48 25.03 11.00
N PRO A 67 1.94 25.96 10.17
CA PRO A 67 2.27 26.01 8.75
C PRO A 67 3.79 26.10 8.52
N GLY A 68 4.30 25.33 7.58
CA GLY A 68 5.73 25.23 7.28
C GLY A 68 6.50 24.26 8.20
N THR A 69 5.82 23.57 9.12
CA THR A 69 6.46 22.59 10.00
C THR A 69 6.14 21.15 9.60
N GLN A 70 6.99 20.22 10.02
CA GLN A 70 6.83 18.79 9.80
C GLN A 70 6.99 18.05 11.13
N ILE A 71 6.11 17.10 11.37
CA ILE A 71 6.30 16.09 12.41
C ILE A 71 6.52 14.72 11.75
N THR A 72 7.21 13.84 12.47
CA THR A 72 7.48 12.49 12.02
C THR A 72 6.96 11.49 13.05
N VAL A 73 6.11 10.58 12.61
CA VAL A 73 5.57 9.51 13.44
C VAL A 73 5.99 8.15 12.89
N LEU A 74 5.98 7.13 13.72
CA LEU A 74 6.24 5.76 13.26
C LEU A 74 4.93 5.03 13.04
N TRP A 75 4.76 4.48 11.85
CA TRP A 75 3.65 3.61 11.49
C TRP A 75 4.17 2.34 10.82
N GLN A 76 3.82 1.19 11.38
CA GLN A 76 4.30 -0.13 10.90
C GLN A 76 5.84 -0.19 10.75
N GLY A 77 6.56 0.43 11.68
CA GLY A 77 8.03 0.47 11.68
C GLY A 77 8.67 1.40 10.64
N LYS A 78 7.86 2.18 9.91
CA LYS A 78 8.33 3.15 8.91
C LYS A 78 8.04 4.57 9.38
N PRO A 79 8.93 5.54 9.11
CA PRO A 79 8.64 6.95 9.38
C PRO A 79 7.57 7.45 8.41
N VAL A 80 6.59 8.17 8.95
CA VAL A 80 5.59 8.92 8.20
C VAL A 80 5.82 10.39 8.46
N PHE A 81 6.00 11.15 7.41
CA PHE A 81 6.09 12.60 7.45
C PHE A 81 4.69 13.18 7.36
N ILE A 82 4.35 14.05 8.30
CA ILE A 82 3.13 14.85 8.32
C ILE A 82 3.60 16.29 8.26
N ARG A 83 3.38 16.94 7.12
CA ARG A 83 3.77 18.33 6.90
C ARG A 83 2.55 19.20 6.70
N ARG A 84 2.47 20.29 7.45
CA ARG A 84 1.55 21.37 7.17
C ARG A 84 2.25 22.39 6.28
N ARG A 85 1.89 22.41 4.99
CA ARG A 85 2.56 23.25 3.97
C ARG A 85 2.13 24.70 4.07
N THR A 86 3.03 25.60 3.67
CA THR A 86 2.73 27.00 3.44
C THR A 86 2.11 27.21 2.06
N ASP A 87 1.45 28.34 1.85
CA ASP A 87 0.89 28.71 0.53
C ASP A 87 1.97 28.70 -0.55
N SER A 88 3.18 29.20 -0.25
CA SER A 88 4.30 29.20 -1.19
C SER A 88 4.76 27.80 -1.60
N GLU A 89 4.71 26.82 -0.69
CA GLU A 89 5.04 25.42 -1.01
C GLU A 89 3.98 24.78 -1.89
N ILE A 90 2.70 25.10 -1.64
CA ILE A 90 1.58 24.64 -2.45
C ILE A 90 1.65 25.23 -3.86
N GLU A 91 1.87 26.54 -3.98
CA GLU A 91 2.03 27.22 -5.27
C GLU A 91 3.22 26.64 -6.06
N ALA A 92 4.37 26.43 -5.40
CA ALA A 92 5.53 25.82 -6.02
C ALA A 92 5.24 24.40 -6.53
N ALA A 93 4.51 23.61 -5.77
CA ALA A 93 4.11 22.26 -6.19
C ALA A 93 3.15 22.27 -7.38
N ARG A 94 2.19 23.19 -7.40
CA ARG A 94 1.21 23.33 -8.50
C ARG A 94 1.80 23.90 -9.77
N ALA A 95 2.86 24.70 -9.65
CA ALA A 95 3.56 25.28 -10.80
C ALA A 95 4.42 24.27 -11.59
N VAL A 96 4.64 23.07 -11.05
CA VAL A 96 5.45 22.03 -11.70
C VAL A 96 4.71 21.44 -12.90
N ASP A 97 5.36 21.47 -14.08
CA ASP A 97 4.85 20.77 -15.26
C ASP A 97 4.91 19.26 -15.04
N MET A 98 3.77 18.59 -15.26
CA MET A 98 3.67 17.13 -15.16
C MET A 98 4.60 16.39 -16.13
N GLY A 99 4.95 17.02 -17.26
CA GLY A 99 5.90 16.47 -18.23
C GLY A 99 7.35 16.45 -17.74
N GLU A 100 7.69 17.21 -16.70
CA GLU A 100 9.03 17.25 -16.09
C GLU A 100 9.20 16.22 -14.97
N LEU A 101 8.13 15.55 -14.54
CA LEU A 101 8.19 14.57 -13.47
C LEU A 101 8.81 13.26 -13.96
N ILE A 102 9.70 12.69 -13.15
CA ILE A 102 10.27 11.36 -13.38
C ILE A 102 9.19 10.29 -13.23
N ASP A 103 8.31 10.46 -12.23
CA ASP A 103 7.18 9.58 -11.97
C ASP A 103 5.88 10.41 -12.05
N GLY A 104 5.07 10.14 -13.06
CA GLY A 104 3.76 10.77 -13.26
C GLY A 104 2.63 10.15 -12.41
N ASN A 105 2.91 9.10 -11.63
CA ASN A 105 1.92 8.43 -10.78
C ASN A 105 1.81 9.14 -9.43
N GLY A 106 0.59 9.39 -8.99
CA GLY A 106 0.30 10.01 -7.70
C GLY A 106 0.79 9.19 -6.49
N ARG A 107 0.92 7.87 -6.62
CA ARG A 107 1.27 6.94 -5.54
C ARG A 107 0.53 7.26 -4.24
N ASN A 108 -0.77 7.43 -4.36
CA ASN A 108 -1.65 7.73 -3.24
C ASN A 108 -2.58 6.55 -2.99
N ASP A 109 -2.40 5.86 -1.86
CA ASP A 109 -3.20 4.68 -1.49
C ASP A 109 -4.69 5.02 -1.22
N ASN A 110 -5.03 6.31 -1.07
CA ASN A 110 -6.44 6.73 -1.01
C ASN A 110 -7.07 6.72 -2.42
N ASN A 111 -6.26 6.97 -3.47
CA ASN A 111 -6.69 7.04 -4.87
C ASN A 111 -5.53 6.59 -5.78
N PRO A 112 -5.30 5.28 -5.94
CA PRO A 112 -4.07 4.75 -6.56
C PRO A 112 -3.92 5.05 -8.05
N ASP A 113 -5.03 5.32 -8.78
CA ASP A 113 -5.02 5.52 -10.23
C ASP A 113 -4.83 6.98 -10.67
N LEU A 114 -4.61 7.89 -9.72
CA LEU A 114 -4.47 9.31 -10.01
C LEU A 114 -3.03 9.69 -10.38
N SER A 115 -2.93 10.72 -11.24
CA SER A 115 -1.65 11.35 -11.61
C SER A 115 -1.02 12.11 -10.44
N ALA A 116 0.29 12.41 -10.55
CA ALA A 116 1.09 13.08 -9.53
C ALA A 116 0.85 14.61 -9.43
N THR A 117 -0.36 15.07 -9.70
CA THR A 117 -0.68 16.49 -9.44
C THR A 117 -0.65 16.78 -7.94
N ASP A 118 -0.46 18.05 -7.58
CA ASP A 118 -0.43 18.43 -6.15
C ASP A 118 -1.71 18.07 -5.42
N GLU A 119 -2.85 18.33 -6.04
CA GLU A 119 -4.17 18.06 -5.47
C GLU A 119 -4.40 16.57 -5.20
N ASN A 120 -3.86 15.70 -6.05
CA ASN A 120 -3.98 14.26 -5.91
C ASN A 120 -3.06 13.68 -4.83
N ARG A 121 -2.11 14.45 -4.34
CA ARG A 121 -1.16 14.02 -3.32
C ARG A 121 -1.43 14.64 -1.96
N ALA A 122 -2.14 15.78 -1.92
CA ALA A 122 -2.55 16.40 -0.67
C ALA A 122 -3.70 15.62 -0.01
N LEU A 123 -3.79 15.71 1.31
CA LEU A 123 -4.86 15.06 2.07
C LEU A 123 -6.15 15.89 2.09
N ASP A 124 -6.02 17.20 1.96
CA ASP A 124 -7.13 18.16 2.00
C ASP A 124 -7.23 18.96 0.70
N ALA A 125 -8.42 19.49 0.43
CA ALA A 125 -8.70 20.26 -0.78
C ALA A 125 -7.89 21.56 -0.92
N LYS A 126 -7.42 22.13 0.18
CA LYS A 126 -6.57 23.32 0.18
C LYS A 126 -5.14 22.99 -0.21
N GLY A 127 -4.70 21.76 0.08
CA GLY A 127 -3.33 21.32 -0.12
C GLY A 127 -2.40 21.58 1.07
N GLU A 128 -2.95 22.00 2.21
CA GLU A 128 -2.16 22.30 3.41
C GLU A 128 -1.48 21.05 3.98
N TRP A 129 -2.17 19.91 3.96
CA TRP A 129 -1.70 18.71 4.61
C TRP A 129 -1.14 17.69 3.61
N LEU A 130 0.13 17.37 3.81
CA LEU A 130 0.82 16.32 3.06
C LEU A 130 1.27 15.23 4.04
N VAL A 131 0.79 14.02 3.81
CA VAL A 131 1.13 12.83 4.60
C VAL A 131 1.79 11.82 3.69
N MET A 132 3.00 11.38 4.01
CA MET A 132 3.70 10.43 3.16
C MET A 132 4.71 9.58 3.93
N LEU A 133 5.01 8.41 3.42
CA LEU A 133 6.09 7.59 3.98
C LEU A 133 7.43 8.26 3.70
N GLY A 134 8.17 8.52 4.77
CA GLY A 134 9.53 9.07 4.75
C GLY A 134 10.57 8.01 4.38
N VAL A 135 10.32 7.26 3.30
CA VAL A 135 11.18 6.16 2.84
C VAL A 135 11.52 6.38 1.38
N CYS A 136 12.79 6.65 1.10
CA CYS A 136 13.30 6.86 -0.24
C CYS A 136 13.08 5.61 -1.11
N THR A 137 12.49 5.80 -2.27
CA THR A 137 12.11 4.70 -3.18
C THR A 137 13.31 4.06 -3.90
N HIS A 138 14.53 4.62 -3.73
CA HIS A 138 15.73 4.00 -4.25
C HIS A 138 16.10 2.74 -3.44
N LEU A 139 16.51 2.88 -2.17
CA LEU A 139 16.96 1.78 -1.31
C LEU A 139 16.50 1.94 0.15
N GLY A 140 15.44 2.68 0.42
CA GLY A 140 14.80 2.73 1.73
C GLY A 140 15.41 3.68 2.77
N CYS A 141 16.36 4.55 2.41
CA CYS A 141 16.86 5.57 3.32
C CYS A 141 15.76 6.57 3.70
N VAL A 142 15.90 7.19 4.87
CA VAL A 142 15.00 8.27 5.32
C VAL A 142 15.50 9.60 4.75
N PRO A 143 14.70 10.29 3.90
CA PRO A 143 15.09 11.60 3.38
C PRO A 143 15.09 12.68 4.48
N LEU A 144 15.97 13.64 4.35
CA LEU A 144 15.96 14.87 5.14
C LEU A 144 14.82 15.77 4.67
N GLY A 145 14.10 16.37 5.59
CA GLY A 145 12.98 17.29 5.32
C GLY A 145 13.36 18.77 5.41
N ASP A 146 12.37 19.59 5.73
CA ASP A 146 12.49 21.02 6.00
C ASP A 146 13.15 21.85 4.86
N GLY A 147 12.69 21.61 3.64
CA GLY A 147 13.21 22.35 2.48
C GLY A 147 14.57 21.86 2.02
N ALA A 148 15.00 20.68 2.44
CA ALA A 148 16.26 20.11 2.00
C ALA A 148 16.23 19.79 0.49
N GLY A 149 17.37 19.97 -0.16
CA GLY A 149 17.55 19.70 -1.58
C GLY A 149 17.18 20.85 -2.51
N GLU A 150 17.26 20.59 -3.81
CA GLU A 150 17.17 21.65 -4.84
C GLU A 150 15.73 22.11 -5.11
N PHE A 151 14.72 21.34 -4.67
CA PHE A 151 13.31 21.58 -5.01
C PHE A 151 12.45 21.94 -3.78
N GLY A 152 13.07 22.32 -2.67
CA GLY A 152 12.39 22.82 -1.46
C GLY A 152 11.60 21.79 -0.67
N GLY A 153 11.69 20.51 -1.01
CA GLY A 153 11.01 19.42 -0.33
C GLY A 153 11.95 18.55 0.50
N TRP A 154 12.29 17.37 0.00
CA TRP A 154 13.11 16.39 0.72
C TRP A 154 14.35 15.98 -0.07
N PHE A 155 15.41 15.70 0.66
CA PHE A 155 16.68 15.24 0.10
C PHE A 155 17.13 13.94 0.73
N CYS A 156 17.41 12.93 -0.07
CA CYS A 156 17.98 11.68 0.39
C CYS A 156 19.51 11.70 0.19
N PRO A 157 20.30 11.83 1.27
CA PRO A 157 21.76 11.99 1.18
C PRO A 157 22.48 10.71 0.77
N CYS A 158 21.83 9.56 0.88
CA CYS A 158 22.44 8.27 0.57
C CYS A 158 22.95 8.21 -0.89
N HIS A 159 22.15 8.68 -1.86
CA HIS A 159 22.50 8.63 -3.29
C HIS A 159 22.01 9.87 -4.07
N GLY A 160 21.62 10.93 -3.38
CA GLY A 160 21.29 12.21 -4.00
C GLY A 160 19.93 12.25 -4.70
N SER A 161 18.90 11.61 -4.12
CA SER A 161 17.54 11.80 -4.61
C SER A 161 16.91 13.05 -4.01
N HIS A 162 16.32 13.91 -4.87
CA HIS A 162 15.65 15.13 -4.49
C HIS A 162 14.16 15.05 -4.80
N TYR A 163 13.35 15.40 -3.83
CA TYR A 163 11.90 15.46 -3.92
C TYR A 163 11.42 16.90 -3.76
N ASP A 164 10.32 17.24 -4.41
CA ASP A 164 9.70 18.56 -4.30
C ASP A 164 8.77 18.67 -3.07
N THR A 165 8.10 19.81 -2.93
CA THR A 165 7.19 20.13 -1.81
C THR A 165 5.90 19.30 -1.79
N ALA A 166 5.65 18.48 -2.83
CA ALA A 166 4.59 17.45 -2.85
C ALA A 166 5.14 16.03 -2.71
N GLY A 167 6.46 15.87 -2.41
CA GLY A 167 7.09 14.57 -2.27
C GLY A 167 7.29 13.81 -3.58
N ARG A 168 7.27 14.51 -4.73
CA ARG A 168 7.51 13.93 -6.05
C ARG A 168 9.01 13.92 -6.34
N ILE A 169 9.48 12.81 -6.92
CA ILE A 169 10.89 12.70 -7.33
C ILE A 169 11.19 13.64 -8.50
N ARG A 170 12.22 14.46 -8.36
CA ARG A 170 12.66 15.44 -9.36
C ARG A 170 14.07 15.16 -9.89
N LYS A 171 14.92 14.54 -9.07
CA LYS A 171 16.31 14.26 -9.43
C LYS A 171 16.87 13.11 -8.61
N GLY A 172 17.76 12.34 -9.20
CA GLY A 172 18.48 11.27 -8.52
C GLY A 172 18.01 9.86 -8.91
N PRO A 173 18.53 8.82 -8.24
CA PRO A 173 18.30 7.43 -8.65
C PRO A 173 16.96 6.85 -8.15
N ALA A 174 16.19 7.55 -7.33
CA ALA A 174 14.89 7.08 -6.88
C ALA A 174 13.93 6.99 -8.08
N PRO A 175 13.26 5.85 -8.32
CA PRO A 175 12.41 5.68 -9.49
C PRO A 175 11.01 6.26 -9.33
N GLU A 176 10.54 6.46 -8.11
CA GLU A 176 9.15 6.75 -7.82
C GLU A 176 8.98 7.86 -6.77
N ASN A 177 7.82 8.48 -6.76
CA ASN A 177 7.41 9.46 -5.75
C ASN A 177 7.34 8.82 -4.35
N LEU A 178 7.45 9.61 -3.28
CA LEU A 178 7.18 9.13 -1.92
C LEU A 178 5.72 8.68 -1.82
N LEU A 179 5.46 7.56 -1.18
CA LEU A 179 4.11 7.00 -1.06
C LEU A 179 3.25 7.83 -0.10
N VAL A 180 2.06 8.20 -0.51
CA VAL A 180 1.00 8.74 0.34
C VAL A 180 0.19 7.55 0.87
N PRO A 181 0.28 7.21 2.17
CA PRO A 181 -0.47 6.10 2.74
C PRO A 181 -1.96 6.43 2.83
N VAL A 182 -2.79 5.42 3.08
CA VAL A 182 -4.18 5.67 3.44
C VAL A 182 -4.21 6.56 4.68
N ALA A 183 -4.81 7.72 4.55
CA ALA A 183 -4.94 8.68 5.64
C ALA A 183 -6.22 9.51 5.49
N ARG A 184 -6.80 9.93 6.60
CA ARG A 184 -7.97 10.82 6.64
C ARG A 184 -8.00 11.63 7.92
N PHE A 185 -8.68 12.74 7.89
CA PHE A 185 -9.04 13.44 9.10
C PHE A 185 -10.29 12.79 9.76
N ASP A 186 -10.23 12.68 11.08
CA ASP A 186 -11.36 12.32 11.95
C ASP A 186 -11.65 13.53 12.85
N GLY A 187 -12.55 14.39 12.39
CA GLY A 187 -12.72 15.74 12.96
C GLY A 187 -11.77 16.77 12.35
N GLU A 188 -11.38 17.79 13.14
CA GLU A 188 -10.61 18.94 12.66
C GLU A 188 -9.09 18.77 12.85
N THR A 189 -8.69 18.04 13.89
CA THR A 189 -7.29 17.98 14.34
C THR A 189 -6.74 16.57 14.49
N GLU A 190 -7.58 15.55 14.40
CA GLU A 190 -7.15 14.17 14.51
C GLU A 190 -6.92 13.55 13.13
N LEU A 191 -5.68 13.14 12.87
CA LEU A 191 -5.27 12.46 11.65
C LEU A 191 -5.19 10.95 11.90
N VAL A 192 -5.92 10.16 11.13
CA VAL A 192 -5.86 8.70 11.13
C VAL A 192 -5.04 8.25 9.94
N ILE A 193 -3.98 7.47 10.20
CA ILE A 193 -3.10 6.89 9.18
C ILE A 193 -3.26 5.38 9.20
N GLY A 194 -3.53 4.79 8.05
CA GLY A 194 -3.84 3.38 7.89
C GLY A 194 -5.33 3.08 7.84
N LYS A 195 -5.67 1.81 7.62
CA LYS A 195 -7.05 1.34 7.63
C LYS A 195 -7.41 0.84 9.02
N GLU A 196 -8.40 1.45 9.65
CA GLU A 196 -9.02 0.86 10.82
C GLU A 196 -9.74 -0.42 10.38
N ASN A 197 -9.40 -1.54 11.01
CA ASN A 197 -10.15 -2.77 10.83
C ASN A 197 -11.52 -2.58 11.51
N ALA A 198 -12.58 -2.65 10.70
CA ALA A 198 -13.96 -2.63 11.18
C ALA A 198 -14.31 -3.95 11.91
#